data_dd3daa4320f11b6d22c930110fbcc15a
#
_entry.id   dd3daa4320f11b6d22c930110fbcc15a
#
_cell.length_a   1.000
_cell.length_b   1.000
_cell.length_c   1.000
_cell.angle_alpha   90.00
_cell.angle_beta   90.00
_cell.angle_gamma   90.00
#
_symmetry.space_group_name_H-M   'P 1'
#
loop_
_entity.id
_entity.type
_entity.pdbx_description
1 polymer ?
#
loop_
_entity_poly.entity_id
_entity_poly.type
_entity_poly.pdbx_seq_one_letter_code
_entity_poly.pdbx_strand_id
1 'polypeptide(L)'
;GKNDNEKRLEYKENFSIVVERFFHLWYFLKKYKGQYRYIVTTDVKDVVFQSDPIKWLENNIGDKQINVACESIRYEDEEWGNHNLLKSFGPVIHEHNKNNLIYNAGTISGQFDTMLDFFLNIYMICQGTSQFIEGGGGPDQAALNILLNMEPYKDITNFAMSEDGYAAQLGTTGPQKYIEYRNKLVENVPLLNRDTVYTSTNKMFTIVHQYDRIPEWKKIIE
;
A
#
# COMPACT_ATOMS: atom_id res chain seq x y z
N GLY A 1 27.55 19.46 21.50
CA GLY A 1 26.68 19.01 20.42
C GLY A 1 25.67 18.00 20.94
N LYS A 2 24.53 17.81 20.26
CA LYS A 2 23.50 16.83 20.64
C LYS A 2 24.09 15.43 20.60
N ASN A 3 23.74 14.59 21.57
CA ASN A 3 24.10 13.18 21.56
C ASN A 3 23.25 12.39 20.52
N ASP A 4 23.61 11.13 20.26
CA ASP A 4 22.92 10.35 19.21
C ASP A 4 21.45 10.07 19.52
N ASN A 5 21.05 10.02 20.79
CA ASN A 5 19.64 9.85 21.17
C ASN A 5 18.84 11.12 20.93
N GLU A 6 19.40 12.30 21.26
CA GLU A 6 18.78 13.59 20.98
C GLU A 6 18.61 13.81 19.47
N LYS A 7 19.61 13.47 18.67
CA LYS A 7 19.52 13.52 17.20
C LYS A 7 18.44 12.57 16.65
N ARG A 8 18.32 11.35 17.21
CA ARG A 8 17.28 10.39 16.83
C ARG A 8 15.88 10.87 17.18
N LEU A 9 15.71 11.51 18.35
CA LEU A 9 14.43 12.09 18.76
C LEU A 9 14.04 13.24 17.83
N GLU A 10 14.96 14.17 17.59
CA GLU A 10 14.75 15.30 16.68
C GLU A 10 14.41 14.82 15.25
N TYR A 11 15.08 13.76 14.77
CA TYR A 11 14.76 13.16 13.47
C TYR A 11 13.32 12.61 13.45
N LYS A 12 12.92 11.86 14.46
CA LYS A 12 11.57 11.31 14.57
C LYS A 12 10.48 12.36 14.68
N GLU A 13 10.77 13.51 15.24
CA GLU A 13 9.84 14.64 15.35
C GLU A 13 9.63 15.37 14.04
N ASN A 14 10.60 15.31 13.13
CA ASN A 14 10.57 16.06 11.87
C ASN A 14 10.29 15.20 10.64
N PHE A 15 10.50 13.86 10.70
CA PHE A 15 10.39 12.97 9.55
C PHE A 15 9.53 11.76 9.87
N SER A 16 8.53 11.53 9.05
CA SER A 16 7.66 10.36 9.17
C SER A 16 8.35 9.10 8.64
N ILE A 17 8.44 8.06 9.46
CA ILE A 17 9.05 6.78 9.07
C ILE A 17 8.37 6.15 7.86
N VAL A 18 7.06 6.35 7.69
CA VAL A 18 6.32 5.81 6.55
C VAL A 18 6.70 6.49 5.23
N VAL A 19 7.20 7.73 5.28
CA VAL A 19 7.77 8.45 4.13
C VAL A 19 9.24 8.08 3.93
N GLU A 20 10.03 8.12 5.00
CA GLU A 20 11.47 7.86 4.95
C GLU A 20 11.81 6.44 4.46
N ARG A 21 10.92 5.46 4.69
CA ARG A 21 11.10 4.10 4.18
C ARG A 21 11.34 4.07 2.68
N PHE A 22 10.71 4.93 1.89
CA PHE A 22 10.87 4.96 0.44
C PHE A 22 12.24 5.44 0.00
N PHE A 23 12.82 6.44 0.68
CA PHE A 23 14.20 6.84 0.46
C PHE A 23 15.19 5.72 0.84
N HIS A 24 14.97 5.09 1.98
CA HIS A 24 15.84 3.99 2.43
C HIS A 24 15.75 2.78 1.51
N LEU A 25 14.57 2.43 1.01
CA LEU A 25 14.38 1.37 0.01
C LEU A 25 15.14 1.70 -1.28
N TRP A 26 14.95 2.91 -1.84
CA TRP A 26 15.69 3.36 -3.00
C TRP A 26 17.20 3.28 -2.78
N TYR A 27 17.71 3.86 -1.70
CA TYR A 27 19.13 3.91 -1.40
C TYR A 27 19.75 2.51 -1.22
N PHE A 28 19.04 1.62 -0.56
CA PHE A 28 19.48 0.25 -0.34
C PHE A 28 19.45 -0.55 -1.65
N LEU A 29 18.34 -0.53 -2.34
CA LEU A 29 18.10 -1.37 -3.52
C LEU A 29 18.97 -0.99 -4.71
N LYS A 30 19.32 0.28 -4.89
CA LYS A 30 20.19 0.68 -6.01
C LYS A 30 21.55 -0.06 -6.04
N LYS A 31 21.99 -0.61 -4.90
CA LYS A 31 23.22 -1.45 -4.82
C LYS A 31 23.05 -2.80 -5.54
N TYR A 32 21.85 -3.23 -5.75
CA TYR A 32 21.47 -4.52 -6.34
C TYR A 32 20.94 -4.40 -7.76
N LYS A 33 21.08 -3.23 -8.38
CA LYS A 33 20.63 -2.98 -9.75
C LYS A 33 21.19 -4.03 -10.72
N GLY A 34 20.32 -4.61 -11.55
CA GLY A 34 20.66 -5.68 -12.49
C GLY A 34 20.80 -7.08 -11.91
N GLN A 35 20.58 -7.26 -10.60
CA GLN A 35 20.67 -8.59 -9.94
C GLN A 35 19.32 -9.28 -9.79
N TYR A 36 18.23 -8.53 -9.73
CA TYR A 36 16.89 -9.06 -9.51
C TYR A 36 15.94 -8.49 -10.55
N ARG A 37 14.95 -9.30 -10.94
CA ARG A 37 13.91 -8.89 -11.90
C ARG A 37 12.78 -8.10 -11.22
N TYR A 38 12.37 -8.56 -10.04
CA TYR A 38 11.24 -8.00 -9.30
C TYR A 38 11.64 -7.57 -7.89
N ILE A 39 10.90 -6.60 -7.38
CA ILE A 39 10.87 -6.20 -5.97
C ILE A 39 9.45 -6.42 -5.46
N VAL A 40 9.35 -6.96 -4.25
CA VAL A 40 8.11 -7.00 -3.46
C VAL A 40 8.40 -6.31 -2.14
N THR A 41 7.66 -5.26 -1.83
CA THR A 41 7.72 -4.58 -0.54
C THR A 41 6.42 -4.74 0.21
N THR A 42 6.53 -5.01 1.52
CA THR A 42 5.37 -5.15 2.41
C THR A 42 5.61 -4.43 3.72
N ASP A 43 4.55 -4.11 4.43
CA ASP A 43 4.66 -3.85 5.86
C ASP A 43 5.18 -5.11 6.57
N VAL A 44 5.66 -5.00 7.81
CA VAL A 44 6.46 -6.10 8.43
C VAL A 44 5.66 -6.90 9.44
N LYS A 45 4.76 -6.24 10.20
CA LYS A 45 4.14 -6.87 11.37
C LYS A 45 2.82 -7.59 11.09
N ASP A 46 2.10 -7.12 10.09
CA ASP A 46 0.71 -7.46 9.81
C ASP A 46 0.53 -8.04 8.41
N VAL A 47 1.55 -8.73 7.91
CA VAL A 47 1.57 -9.35 6.59
C VAL A 47 1.96 -10.83 6.71
N VAL A 48 1.21 -11.68 6.01
CA VAL A 48 1.55 -13.09 5.81
C VAL A 48 1.48 -13.46 4.32
N PHE A 49 2.42 -14.29 3.89
CA PHE A 49 2.47 -14.84 2.53
C PHE A 49 1.84 -16.24 2.53
N GLN A 50 0.79 -16.44 1.76
CA GLN A 50 0.16 -17.74 1.55
C GLN A 50 0.74 -18.47 0.34
N SER A 51 1.34 -17.72 -0.59
CA SER A 51 2.02 -18.28 -1.77
C SER A 51 3.14 -17.36 -2.23
N ASP A 52 3.91 -17.80 -3.22
CA ASP A 52 5.04 -17.06 -3.78
C ASP A 52 4.55 -15.84 -4.60
N PRO A 53 4.84 -14.61 -4.18
CA PRO A 53 4.42 -13.41 -4.89
C PRO A 53 5.13 -13.23 -6.23
N ILE A 54 6.33 -13.77 -6.40
CA ILE A 54 7.05 -13.68 -7.68
C ILE A 54 6.34 -14.52 -8.74
N LYS A 55 5.91 -15.73 -8.38
CA LYS A 55 5.10 -16.58 -9.30
C LYS A 55 3.78 -15.90 -9.68
N TRP A 56 3.16 -15.23 -8.73
CA TRP A 56 1.95 -14.47 -9.03
C TRP A 56 2.23 -13.36 -10.06
N LEU A 57 3.29 -12.56 -9.83
CA LEU A 57 3.70 -11.48 -10.75
C LEU A 57 4.00 -12.03 -12.15
N GLU A 58 4.80 -13.09 -12.26
CA GLU A 58 5.16 -13.70 -13.55
C GLU A 58 3.94 -14.13 -14.37
N ASN A 59 2.87 -14.56 -13.71
CA ASN A 59 1.66 -15.04 -14.37
C ASN A 59 0.62 -13.93 -14.65
N ASN A 60 0.66 -12.79 -13.93
CA ASN A 60 -0.46 -11.84 -13.95
C ASN A 60 -0.07 -10.40 -14.32
N ILE A 61 1.21 -10.00 -14.17
CA ILE A 61 1.61 -8.60 -14.39
C ILE A 61 1.61 -8.23 -15.91
N GLY A 62 1.78 -9.21 -16.80
CA GLY A 62 1.81 -9.00 -18.25
C GLY A 62 2.95 -8.08 -18.69
N ASP A 63 2.63 -7.04 -19.43
CA ASP A 63 3.54 -5.98 -19.90
C ASP A 63 3.72 -4.85 -18.88
N LYS A 64 2.98 -4.89 -17.76
CA LYS A 64 3.07 -3.88 -16.71
C LYS A 64 4.36 -4.00 -15.90
N GLN A 65 4.74 -2.90 -15.27
CA GLN A 65 6.00 -2.79 -14.57
C GLN A 65 5.83 -2.58 -13.05
N ILE A 66 4.67 -2.09 -12.63
CA ILE A 66 4.27 -1.91 -11.23
C ILE A 66 3.04 -2.73 -10.97
N ASN A 67 2.90 -3.28 -9.78
CA ASN A 67 1.71 -3.96 -9.32
C ASN A 67 1.33 -3.44 -7.93
N VAL A 68 0.09 -3.05 -7.78
CA VAL A 68 -0.50 -2.53 -6.53
C VAL A 68 -1.81 -3.23 -6.23
N ALA A 69 -2.15 -3.35 -4.95
CA ALA A 69 -3.36 -4.02 -4.50
C ALA A 69 -4.41 -3.02 -4.01
N CYS A 70 -5.63 -3.17 -4.51
CA CYS A 70 -6.76 -2.32 -4.19
C CYS A 70 -7.28 -2.57 -2.77
N GLU A 71 -7.68 -1.51 -2.08
CA GLU A 71 -8.42 -1.57 -0.81
C GLU A 71 -9.93 -1.74 -1.01
N SER A 72 -10.37 -1.94 -2.24
CA SER A 72 -11.78 -2.15 -2.66
C SER A 72 -12.72 -1.00 -2.30
N ILE A 73 -12.20 0.20 -2.10
CA ILE A 73 -12.97 1.39 -1.73
C ILE A 73 -12.37 2.65 -2.39
N ARG A 74 -13.21 3.70 -2.56
CA ARG A 74 -12.77 4.99 -3.08
C ARG A 74 -12.32 5.92 -1.95
N TYR A 75 -11.50 6.93 -2.28
CA TYR A 75 -11.09 7.93 -1.30
C TYR A 75 -12.27 8.64 -0.64
N GLU A 76 -13.26 9.09 -1.41
CA GLU A 76 -14.42 9.81 -0.86
C GLU A 76 -15.27 8.98 0.12
N ASP A 77 -15.17 7.67 0.05
CA ASP A 77 -15.93 6.71 0.85
C ASP A 77 -15.17 6.20 2.08
N GLU A 78 -13.85 6.36 2.13
CA GLU A 78 -12.98 5.92 3.23
C GLU A 78 -12.50 7.15 4.03
N GLU A 79 -12.97 7.25 5.27
CA GLU A 79 -12.82 8.46 6.10
C GLU A 79 -11.36 8.87 6.31
N TRP A 80 -10.50 7.91 6.68
CA TRP A 80 -9.09 8.21 6.96
C TRP A 80 -8.33 8.60 5.68
N GLY A 81 -8.46 7.84 4.61
CA GLY A 81 -7.77 8.12 3.34
C GLY A 81 -8.23 9.43 2.71
N ASN A 82 -9.55 9.70 2.76
CA ASN A 82 -10.13 10.97 2.29
C ASN A 82 -9.53 12.16 3.04
N HIS A 83 -9.51 12.09 4.37
CA HIS A 83 -8.90 13.13 5.21
C HIS A 83 -7.39 13.27 4.94
N ASN A 84 -6.67 12.16 4.84
CA ASN A 84 -5.24 12.14 4.57
C ASN A 84 -4.91 12.79 3.22
N LEU A 85 -5.62 12.44 2.15
CA LEU A 85 -5.43 13.02 0.82
C LEU A 85 -5.66 14.54 0.84
N LEU A 86 -6.76 15.00 1.47
CA LEU A 86 -7.08 16.42 1.57
C LEU A 86 -6.03 17.20 2.37
N LYS A 87 -5.61 16.69 3.51
CA LYS A 87 -4.64 17.34 4.41
C LYS A 87 -3.24 17.37 3.83
N SER A 88 -2.83 16.30 3.16
CA SER A 88 -1.49 16.21 2.56
C SER A 88 -1.33 17.06 1.31
N PHE A 89 -2.33 17.06 0.42
CA PHE A 89 -2.18 17.62 -0.92
C PHE A 89 -3.16 18.76 -1.26
N GLY A 90 -4.01 19.12 -0.32
CA GLY A 90 -4.92 20.25 -0.47
C GLY A 90 -6.15 19.98 -1.36
N PRO A 91 -7.08 20.94 -1.43
CA PRO A 91 -8.41 20.71 -2.01
C PRO A 91 -8.39 20.48 -3.52
N VAL A 92 -7.45 21.06 -4.26
CA VAL A 92 -7.38 20.88 -5.72
C VAL A 92 -7.01 19.45 -6.09
N ILE A 93 -5.94 18.91 -5.50
CA ILE A 93 -5.49 17.53 -5.73
C ILE A 93 -6.53 16.54 -5.19
N HIS A 94 -7.09 16.83 -4.03
CA HIS A 94 -8.17 16.03 -3.44
C HIS A 94 -9.36 15.91 -4.40
N GLU A 95 -9.88 17.02 -4.94
CA GLU A 95 -11.04 17.02 -5.86
C GLU A 95 -10.79 16.17 -7.12
N HIS A 96 -9.56 16.17 -7.64
CA HIS A 96 -9.20 15.35 -8.81
C HIS A 96 -9.06 13.85 -8.50
N ASN A 97 -8.78 13.48 -7.24
CA ASN A 97 -8.47 12.10 -6.88
C ASN A 97 -9.50 11.41 -5.97
N LYS A 98 -10.42 12.14 -5.35
CA LYS A 98 -11.39 11.59 -4.37
C LYS A 98 -12.24 10.43 -4.90
N ASN A 99 -12.52 10.40 -6.19
CA ASN A 99 -13.31 9.35 -6.84
C ASN A 99 -12.46 8.12 -7.25
N ASN A 100 -11.13 8.17 -7.10
CA ASN A 100 -10.25 7.06 -7.43
C ASN A 100 -10.29 6.00 -6.33
N LEU A 101 -10.04 4.75 -6.72
CA LEU A 101 -9.83 3.65 -5.79
C LEU A 101 -8.54 3.86 -5.00
N ILE A 102 -8.51 3.37 -3.77
CA ILE A 102 -7.32 3.39 -2.91
C ILE A 102 -6.49 2.13 -3.17
N TYR A 103 -5.21 2.32 -3.45
CA TYR A 103 -4.20 1.26 -3.51
C TYR A 103 -3.26 1.39 -2.32
N ASN A 104 -3.02 0.26 -1.64
CA ASN A 104 -2.37 0.26 -0.34
C ASN A 104 -0.84 0.37 -0.47
N ALA A 105 -0.24 1.28 0.31
CA ALA A 105 1.22 1.51 0.33
C ALA A 105 2.01 0.41 1.09
N GLY A 106 1.33 -0.46 1.80
CA GLY A 106 1.94 -1.59 2.53
C GLY A 106 2.16 -2.84 1.69
N THR A 107 1.74 -2.86 0.40
CA THR A 107 1.91 -4.03 -0.49
C THR A 107 2.14 -3.56 -1.92
N ILE A 108 3.38 -3.18 -2.25
CA ILE A 108 3.76 -2.68 -3.58
C ILE A 108 4.78 -3.64 -4.19
N SER A 109 4.66 -3.95 -5.47
CA SER A 109 5.62 -4.80 -6.18
C SER A 109 5.79 -4.38 -7.63
N GLY A 110 6.84 -4.88 -8.30
CA GLY A 110 7.06 -4.57 -9.70
C GLY A 110 8.47 -4.88 -10.18
N GLN A 111 8.75 -4.47 -11.41
CA GLN A 111 10.07 -4.61 -12.03
C GLN A 111 11.10 -3.73 -11.31
N PHE A 112 12.28 -4.27 -11.13
CA PHE A 112 13.31 -3.70 -10.26
C PHE A 112 13.64 -2.24 -10.56
N ASP A 113 13.98 -1.91 -11.81
CA ASP A 113 14.42 -0.56 -12.16
C ASP A 113 13.29 0.47 -12.04
N THR A 114 12.08 0.10 -12.45
CA THR A 114 10.89 0.95 -12.31
C THR A 114 10.54 1.22 -10.85
N MET A 115 10.65 0.20 -9.99
CA MET A 115 10.38 0.34 -8.55
C MET A 115 11.39 1.27 -7.87
N LEU A 116 12.65 1.29 -8.29
CA LEU A 116 13.63 2.26 -7.76
C LEU A 116 13.18 3.70 -8.02
N ASP A 117 12.84 4.03 -9.27
CA ASP A 117 12.41 5.37 -9.64
C ASP A 117 11.09 5.72 -8.94
N PHE A 118 10.19 4.75 -8.83
CA PHE A 118 8.89 4.93 -8.18
C PHE A 118 9.02 5.26 -6.70
N PHE A 119 9.87 4.54 -5.94
CA PHE A 119 10.11 4.83 -4.52
C PHE A 119 10.72 6.22 -4.32
N LEU A 120 11.69 6.62 -5.15
CA LEU A 120 12.26 7.95 -5.06
C LEU A 120 11.19 9.03 -5.32
N ASN A 121 10.31 8.82 -6.30
CA ASN A 121 9.26 9.78 -6.61
C ASN A 121 8.19 9.88 -5.52
N ILE A 122 7.79 8.77 -4.89
CA ILE A 122 6.92 8.81 -3.69
C ILE A 122 7.57 9.66 -2.60
N TYR A 123 8.84 9.39 -2.29
CA TYR A 123 9.58 10.16 -1.30
C TYR A 123 9.63 11.65 -1.63
N MET A 124 9.99 12.01 -2.87
CA MET A 124 10.14 13.39 -3.31
C MET A 124 8.81 14.18 -3.25
N ILE A 125 7.72 13.57 -3.65
CA ILE A 125 6.38 14.20 -3.57
C ILE A 125 6.01 14.49 -2.11
N CYS A 126 6.32 13.59 -1.19
CA CYS A 126 6.03 13.78 0.22
C CYS A 126 6.84 14.90 0.88
N GLN A 127 7.99 15.31 0.32
CA GLN A 127 8.85 16.34 0.94
C GLN A 127 8.20 17.72 1.00
N GLY A 128 7.27 18.02 0.11
CA GLY A 128 6.53 19.28 0.08
C GLY A 128 5.25 19.30 0.93
N THR A 129 4.96 18.24 1.67
CA THR A 129 3.71 18.05 2.39
C THR A 129 3.91 17.92 3.90
N SER A 130 2.81 17.95 4.68
CA SER A 130 2.87 17.63 6.10
C SER A 130 3.28 16.18 6.28
N GLN A 131 4.33 15.93 7.06
CA GLN A 131 4.85 14.59 7.35
C GLN A 131 3.99 13.82 8.35
N PHE A 132 3.17 14.51 9.12
CA PHE A 132 2.31 13.94 10.16
C PHE A 132 0.88 14.39 9.94
N ILE A 133 -0.02 13.43 9.86
CA ILE A 133 -1.45 13.65 9.64
C ILE A 133 -2.20 13.32 10.94
N GLU A 134 -3.14 14.15 11.30
CA GLU A 134 -4.04 13.89 12.43
C GLU A 134 -4.77 12.56 12.22
N GLY A 135 -4.78 11.70 13.24
CA GLY A 135 -5.28 10.33 13.13
C GLY A 135 -4.20 9.28 12.79
N GLY A 136 -2.94 9.71 12.61
CA GLY A 136 -1.77 8.84 12.40
C GLY A 136 -1.39 8.67 10.94
N GLY A 137 -0.21 8.05 10.72
CA GLY A 137 0.34 7.83 9.38
C GLY A 137 1.02 9.08 8.80
N GLY A 138 1.31 9.02 7.50
CA GLY A 138 1.93 10.09 6.72
C GLY A 138 1.27 10.23 5.34
N PRO A 139 1.81 11.09 4.48
CA PRO A 139 1.26 11.36 3.16
C PRO A 139 1.57 10.28 2.12
N ASP A 140 2.29 9.22 2.48
CA ASP A 140 2.86 8.23 1.57
C ASP A 140 1.81 7.46 0.75
N GLN A 141 0.70 7.03 1.35
CA GLN A 141 -0.37 6.36 0.60
C GLN A 141 -1.08 7.31 -0.37
N ALA A 142 -1.32 8.56 0.03
CA ALA A 142 -1.88 9.55 -0.87
C ALA A 142 -0.90 9.88 -2.02
N ALA A 143 0.40 10.06 -1.73
CA ALA A 143 1.43 10.27 -2.74
C ALA A 143 1.53 9.12 -3.74
N LEU A 144 1.53 7.87 -3.25
CA LEU A 144 1.45 6.66 -4.07
C LEU A 144 0.28 6.75 -5.05
N ASN A 145 -0.92 6.97 -4.54
CA ASN A 145 -2.13 6.97 -5.36
C ASN A 145 -2.21 8.13 -6.35
N ILE A 146 -1.65 9.29 -6.01
CA ILE A 146 -1.51 10.41 -6.95
C ILE A 146 -0.60 10.00 -8.12
N LEU A 147 0.58 9.45 -7.83
CA LEU A 147 1.52 8.99 -8.87
C LEU A 147 0.92 7.92 -9.77
N LEU A 148 0.21 6.95 -9.20
CA LEU A 148 -0.46 5.88 -9.94
C LEU A 148 -1.50 6.38 -10.94
N ASN A 149 -2.06 7.57 -10.71
CA ASN A 149 -3.04 8.21 -11.59
C ASN A 149 -2.41 9.21 -12.58
N MET A 150 -1.08 9.35 -12.59
CA MET A 150 -0.31 10.21 -13.49
C MET A 150 0.52 9.37 -14.48
N GLU A 151 0.70 9.86 -15.69
CA GLU A 151 1.67 9.30 -16.61
C GLU A 151 3.11 9.60 -16.15
N PRO A 152 4.03 8.68 -16.36
CA PRO A 152 3.90 7.42 -17.09
C PRO A 152 3.37 6.25 -16.22
N TYR A 153 3.21 6.44 -14.92
CA TYR A 153 2.91 5.35 -13.97
C TYR A 153 1.56 4.69 -14.23
N LYS A 154 0.55 5.49 -14.58
CA LYS A 154 -0.78 4.98 -14.91
C LYS A 154 -0.75 3.89 -15.98
N ASP A 155 0.06 4.10 -17.02
CA ASP A 155 0.10 3.19 -18.18
C ASP A 155 0.87 1.91 -17.91
N ILE A 156 1.82 1.94 -16.96
CA ILE A 156 2.69 0.81 -16.64
C ILE A 156 2.30 0.07 -15.36
N THR A 157 1.18 0.44 -14.73
CA THR A 157 0.70 -0.19 -13.49
C THR A 157 -0.36 -1.24 -13.76
N ASN A 158 -0.19 -2.39 -13.14
CA ASN A 158 -1.22 -3.39 -12.93
C ASN A 158 -1.97 -3.04 -11.64
N PHE A 159 -3.23 -2.68 -11.78
CA PHE A 159 -4.12 -2.32 -10.69
C PHE A 159 -4.86 -3.57 -10.22
N ALA A 160 -4.20 -4.40 -9.40
CA ALA A 160 -4.77 -5.65 -8.93
C ALA A 160 -5.96 -5.40 -7.99
N MET A 161 -7.12 -5.88 -8.42
CA MET A 161 -8.35 -5.87 -7.64
C MET A 161 -8.33 -7.03 -6.62
N SER A 162 -9.25 -7.02 -5.65
CA SER A 162 -9.32 -8.08 -4.64
C SER A 162 -9.50 -9.46 -5.28
N GLU A 163 -10.40 -9.59 -6.25
CA GLU A 163 -10.67 -10.86 -6.93
C GLU A 163 -9.50 -11.38 -7.80
N ASP A 164 -8.48 -10.56 -8.06
CA ASP A 164 -7.25 -11.02 -8.72
C ASP A 164 -6.39 -11.89 -7.78
N GLY A 165 -6.61 -11.82 -6.45
CA GLY A 165 -5.98 -12.68 -5.46
C GLY A 165 -4.51 -12.35 -5.20
N TYR A 166 -4.05 -11.13 -5.48
CA TYR A 166 -2.70 -10.71 -5.13
C TYR A 166 -2.55 -10.44 -3.63
N ALA A 167 -3.26 -9.43 -3.13
CA ALA A 167 -3.21 -9.12 -1.70
C ALA A 167 -4.60 -8.77 -1.15
N ALA A 168 -5.00 -9.43 -0.06
CA ALA A 168 -6.16 -9.06 0.72
C ALA A 168 -5.82 -7.86 1.60
N GLN A 169 -6.57 -6.75 1.48
CA GLN A 169 -6.39 -5.53 2.27
C GLN A 169 -7.46 -5.47 3.38
N LEU A 170 -7.18 -6.07 4.53
CA LEU A 170 -8.18 -6.24 5.59
C LEU A 170 -8.47 -4.98 6.41
N GLY A 171 -7.71 -3.93 6.21
CA GLY A 171 -7.94 -2.62 6.85
C GLY A 171 -9.30 -2.00 6.51
N THR A 172 -9.78 -2.22 5.29
CA THR A 172 -11.09 -1.73 4.81
C THR A 172 -12.12 -2.83 4.63
N THR A 173 -11.66 -4.06 4.34
CA THR A 173 -12.53 -5.20 4.04
C THR A 173 -12.70 -6.19 5.19
N GLY A 174 -12.04 -5.98 6.34
CA GLY A 174 -12.21 -6.81 7.53
C GLY A 174 -13.64 -6.76 8.09
N PRO A 175 -14.09 -7.79 8.85
CA PRO A 175 -15.50 -7.92 9.26
C PRO A 175 -16.11 -6.69 9.93
N GLN A 176 -15.36 -5.99 10.77
CA GLN A 176 -15.83 -4.76 11.43
C GLN A 176 -15.99 -3.61 10.45
N LYS A 177 -14.99 -3.39 9.60
CA LYS A 177 -15.00 -2.35 8.57
C LYS A 177 -15.99 -2.68 7.45
N TYR A 178 -16.23 -3.95 7.16
CA TYR A 178 -17.26 -4.36 6.23
C TYR A 178 -18.67 -3.88 6.65
N ILE A 179 -18.98 -3.89 7.93
CA ILE A 179 -20.26 -3.34 8.42
C ILE A 179 -20.36 -1.85 8.13
N GLU A 180 -19.27 -1.11 8.32
CA GLU A 180 -19.17 0.33 8.09
C GLU A 180 -19.24 0.68 6.59
N TYR A 181 -18.49 -0.07 5.76
CA TYR A 181 -18.28 0.26 4.35
C TYR A 181 -19.05 -0.61 3.36
N ARG A 182 -19.88 -1.56 3.81
CA ARG A 182 -20.53 -2.59 2.96
C ARG A 182 -21.22 -2.06 1.69
N ASN A 183 -21.79 -0.86 1.74
CA ASN A 183 -22.49 -0.23 0.61
C ASN A 183 -21.55 0.66 -0.25
N LYS A 184 -20.28 0.75 0.11
CA LYS A 184 -19.25 1.58 -0.50
C LYS A 184 -18.11 0.74 -1.10
N LEU A 185 -17.98 -0.51 -0.67
CA LEU A 185 -17.03 -1.44 -1.26
C LEU A 185 -17.42 -1.74 -2.71
N VAL A 186 -16.42 -1.73 -3.59
CA VAL A 186 -16.60 -2.02 -5.02
C VAL A 186 -16.44 -3.50 -5.35
N GLU A 187 -16.01 -4.31 -4.37
CA GLU A 187 -15.79 -5.74 -4.49
C GLU A 187 -16.28 -6.50 -3.27
N ASN A 188 -16.33 -7.82 -3.39
CA ASN A 188 -16.62 -8.70 -2.28
C ASN A 188 -15.45 -8.76 -1.28
N VAL A 189 -15.76 -9.03 -0.02
CA VAL A 189 -14.77 -9.15 1.04
C VAL A 189 -14.04 -10.49 0.98
N PRO A 190 -12.75 -10.53 1.42
CA PRO A 190 -12.02 -11.77 1.61
C PRO A 190 -12.70 -12.72 2.60
N LEU A 191 -12.53 -14.02 2.37
CA LEU A 191 -13.11 -15.09 3.20
C LEU A 191 -12.00 -15.91 3.85
N LEU A 192 -12.05 -16.09 5.17
CA LEU A 192 -11.16 -17.01 5.87
C LEU A 192 -11.81 -18.41 5.90
N ASN A 193 -11.10 -19.40 5.38
CA ASN A 193 -11.45 -20.81 5.49
C ASN A 193 -10.30 -21.57 6.14
N ARG A 194 -10.52 -22.11 7.34
CA ARG A 194 -9.50 -22.66 8.24
C ARG A 194 -8.42 -21.60 8.53
N ASP A 195 -7.21 -21.75 8.00
CA ASP A 195 -6.04 -20.87 8.16
C ASP A 195 -5.67 -20.08 6.89
N THR A 196 -6.49 -20.18 5.86
CA THR A 196 -6.21 -19.64 4.54
C THR A 196 -7.28 -18.64 4.10
N VAL A 197 -6.84 -17.52 3.54
CA VAL A 197 -7.71 -16.43 3.07
C VAL A 197 -7.90 -16.52 1.55
N TYR A 198 -9.16 -16.44 1.13
CA TYR A 198 -9.61 -16.58 -0.25
C TYR A 198 -10.41 -15.37 -0.72
N THR A 199 -10.43 -15.14 -2.03
CA THR A 199 -11.40 -14.26 -2.68
C THR A 199 -12.81 -14.85 -2.61
N SER A 200 -13.82 -14.07 -2.96
CA SER A 200 -15.20 -14.54 -3.02
C SER A 200 -15.40 -15.66 -4.06
N THR A 201 -14.54 -15.72 -5.06
CA THR A 201 -14.53 -16.76 -6.11
C THR A 201 -13.63 -17.96 -5.76
N ASN A 202 -13.21 -18.08 -4.48
CA ASN A 202 -12.40 -19.19 -3.96
C ASN A 202 -10.98 -19.26 -4.54
N LYS A 203 -10.41 -18.15 -4.97
CA LYS A 203 -9.00 -18.03 -5.33
C LYS A 203 -8.21 -17.66 -4.09
N MET A 204 -7.13 -18.38 -3.76
CA MET A 204 -6.28 -18.08 -2.62
C MET A 204 -5.52 -16.76 -2.83
N PHE A 205 -5.52 -15.89 -1.84
CA PHE A 205 -4.67 -14.70 -1.86
C PHE A 205 -3.20 -15.08 -1.71
N THR A 206 -2.35 -14.38 -2.43
CA THR A 206 -0.89 -14.54 -2.30
C THR A 206 -0.38 -13.88 -1.03
N ILE A 207 -0.89 -12.71 -0.70
CA ILE A 207 -0.54 -11.92 0.49
C ILE A 207 -1.81 -11.62 1.27
N VAL A 208 -1.74 -11.69 2.60
CA VAL A 208 -2.80 -11.19 3.50
C VAL A 208 -2.20 -10.08 4.35
N HIS A 209 -2.74 -8.88 4.22
CA HIS A 209 -2.27 -7.68 4.90
C HIS A 209 -3.29 -7.19 5.92
N GLN A 210 -2.80 -6.71 7.07
CA GLN A 210 -3.60 -6.16 8.17
C GLN A 210 -4.52 -7.20 8.84
N TYR A 211 -4.13 -8.49 8.81
CA TYR A 211 -4.91 -9.58 9.45
C TYR A 211 -4.97 -9.43 10.97
N ASP A 212 -4.00 -8.77 11.57
CA ASP A 212 -3.92 -8.53 13.01
C ASP A 212 -4.99 -7.55 13.52
N ARG A 213 -5.65 -6.81 12.64
CA ARG A 213 -6.80 -5.96 12.95
C ARG A 213 -8.07 -6.76 13.22
N ILE A 214 -8.06 -8.05 12.92
CA ILE A 214 -9.18 -8.98 13.16
C ILE A 214 -8.73 -10.00 14.20
N PRO A 215 -9.09 -9.85 15.50
CA PRO A 215 -8.57 -10.70 16.58
C PRO A 215 -8.78 -12.19 16.38
N GLU A 216 -9.90 -12.58 15.75
CA GLU A 216 -10.22 -13.98 15.43
C GLU A 216 -9.27 -14.53 14.35
N TRP A 217 -8.99 -13.74 13.31
CA TRP A 217 -8.10 -14.14 12.23
C TRP A 217 -6.65 -14.19 12.70
N LYS A 218 -6.25 -13.22 13.52
CA LYS A 218 -4.91 -13.18 14.11
C LYS A 218 -4.55 -14.47 14.82
N LYS A 219 -5.48 -15.00 15.67
CA LYS A 219 -5.27 -16.24 16.41
C LYS A 219 -5.16 -17.50 15.53
N ILE A 220 -5.67 -17.43 14.31
CA ILE A 220 -5.69 -18.57 13.39
C ILE A 220 -4.47 -18.52 12.46
N ILE A 221 -4.07 -17.32 12.05
CA ILE A 221 -3.00 -17.11 11.07
C ILE A 221 -1.61 -17.11 11.72
N GLU A 222 -1.49 -16.64 12.98
CA GLU A 222 -0.26 -16.72 13.80
C GLU A 222 -0.08 -18.11 14.43
#